data_77df8fd45e0113ac325ff7509a0efc1d
#
_entry.id   77df8fd45e0113ac325ff7509a0efc1d
#
_cell.length_a   1.000
_cell.length_b   1.000
_cell.length_c   1.000
_cell.angle_alpha   90.00
_cell.angle_beta   90.00
_cell.angle_gamma   90.00
#
_symmetry.space_group_name_H-M   'P 1'
#
loop_
_entity.id
_entity.type
_entity.pdbx_description
1 polymer ?
#
loop_
_entity_poly.entity_id
_entity_poly.type
_entity_poly.pdbx_seq_one_letter_code
_entity_poly.pdbx_strand_id
1 'polypeptide(L)'
;MTITMEPMRAAHGAAVLRIYQAGLDEGDASFETAAPAWPQFDVSHRPDLRFVAIRDRRVTGWVACSPVSTRSAYRGVVEHSVYVDPVGRRSGVGRALLVALLDATTPADVWTVQSSLFPENLASLVLHERLGFRVVGRRDRIGRHAGRWRDTLLVEWRNPALQ
;
A
#
# COMPACT_ATOMS: atom_id res chain seq x y z
N MET A 1 -20.13 13.10 1.15
CA MET A 1 -18.86 13.68 0.68
C MET A 1 -18.18 12.66 -0.21
N THR A 2 -17.84 13.05 -1.43
CA THR A 2 -17.31 12.14 -2.46
C THR A 2 -15.80 12.01 -2.32
N ILE A 3 -15.28 10.78 -2.42
CA ILE A 3 -13.85 10.49 -2.53
C ILE A 3 -13.51 10.40 -4.01
N THR A 4 -12.52 11.16 -4.46
CA THR A 4 -12.01 11.12 -5.85
C THR A 4 -10.65 10.45 -5.86
N MET A 5 -10.42 9.54 -6.79
CA MET A 5 -9.11 8.91 -7.00
C MET A 5 -8.37 9.63 -8.13
N GLU A 6 -7.13 10.00 -7.87
CA GLU A 6 -6.25 10.61 -8.86
C GLU A 6 -4.92 9.88 -8.95
N PRO A 7 -4.29 9.81 -10.14
CA PRO A 7 -2.90 9.38 -10.25
C PRO A 7 -2.00 10.25 -9.35
N MET A 8 -1.11 9.60 -8.60
CA MET A 8 -0.18 10.32 -7.72
C MET A 8 0.86 11.06 -8.54
N ARG A 9 1.06 12.34 -8.24
CA ARG A 9 2.00 13.25 -8.89
C ARG A 9 2.90 13.92 -7.85
N ALA A 10 4.00 14.54 -8.31
CA ALA A 10 4.92 15.28 -7.44
C ALA A 10 4.22 16.37 -6.60
N ALA A 11 3.18 17.01 -7.14
CA ALA A 11 2.38 17.99 -6.41
C ALA A 11 1.69 17.41 -5.15
N HIS A 12 1.46 16.10 -5.10
CA HIS A 12 0.90 15.41 -3.94
C HIS A 12 1.97 15.00 -2.91
N GLY A 13 3.26 15.10 -3.27
CA GLY A 13 4.38 14.53 -2.51
C GLY A 13 4.40 14.92 -1.05
N ALA A 14 4.25 16.19 -0.73
CA ALA A 14 4.27 16.66 0.66
C ALA A 14 3.15 16.02 1.51
N ALA A 15 1.94 15.93 0.96
CA ALA A 15 0.81 15.29 1.65
C ALA A 15 0.99 13.77 1.76
N VAL A 16 1.49 13.11 0.71
CA VAL A 16 1.79 11.68 0.71
C VAL A 16 2.79 11.34 1.80
N LEU A 17 3.92 12.06 1.88
CA LEU A 17 4.95 11.78 2.88
C LEU A 17 4.51 12.12 4.31
N ARG A 18 3.69 13.15 4.49
CA ARG A 18 3.08 13.47 5.79
C ARG A 18 2.17 12.32 6.26
N ILE A 19 1.32 11.80 5.39
CA ILE A 19 0.42 10.67 5.72
C ILE A 19 1.24 9.40 5.98
N TYR A 20 2.29 9.18 5.21
CA TYR A 20 3.21 8.07 5.41
C TYR A 20 3.85 8.15 6.81
N GLN A 21 4.44 9.28 7.16
CA GLN A 21 5.07 9.47 8.47
C GLN A 21 4.07 9.27 9.62
N ALA A 22 2.86 9.81 9.51
CA ALA A 22 1.81 9.62 10.51
C ALA A 22 1.47 8.13 10.73
N GLY A 23 1.44 7.34 9.67
CA GLY A 23 1.25 5.88 9.77
C GLY A 23 2.43 5.16 10.41
N LEU A 24 3.66 5.56 10.09
CA LEU A 24 4.88 5.01 10.70
C LEU A 24 4.96 5.31 12.20
N ASP A 25 4.57 6.50 12.62
CA ASP A 25 4.58 6.95 14.01
C ASP A 25 3.65 6.13 14.91
N GLU A 26 2.63 5.49 14.36
CA GLU A 26 1.74 4.59 15.10
C GLU A 26 2.37 3.24 15.44
N GLY A 27 3.44 2.84 14.74
CA GLY A 27 4.26 1.68 15.07
C GLY A 27 3.79 0.32 14.52
N ASP A 28 2.61 0.23 13.90
CA ASP A 28 2.05 -1.03 13.39
C ASP A 28 1.84 -1.07 11.87
N ALA A 29 2.44 -0.13 11.14
CA ALA A 29 2.28 -0.06 9.69
C ALA A 29 3.44 -0.69 8.90
N SER A 30 4.69 -0.52 9.36
CA SER A 30 5.89 -0.93 8.63
C SER A 30 7.08 -1.05 9.58
N PHE A 31 8.14 -1.73 9.12
CA PHE A 31 9.45 -1.70 9.78
C PHE A 31 10.15 -0.35 9.64
N GLU A 32 9.78 0.46 8.67
CA GLU A 32 10.32 1.80 8.49
C GLU A 32 9.93 2.72 9.64
N THR A 33 10.84 3.63 10.01
CA THR A 33 10.62 4.60 11.09
C THR A 33 10.52 6.03 10.58
N ALA A 34 11.00 6.28 9.36
CA ALA A 34 10.97 7.58 8.71
C ALA A 34 10.55 7.46 7.25
N ALA A 35 9.65 8.34 6.81
CA ALA A 35 9.33 8.46 5.40
C ALA A 35 10.56 8.98 4.64
N PRO A 36 10.82 8.48 3.41
CA PRO A 36 11.92 8.96 2.58
C PRO A 36 11.64 10.39 2.09
N ALA A 37 12.63 11.04 1.48
CA ALA A 37 12.38 12.23 0.69
C ALA A 37 11.64 11.86 -0.61
N TRP A 38 10.91 12.84 -1.19
CA TRP A 38 10.10 12.59 -2.39
C TRP A 38 10.88 11.96 -3.55
N PRO A 39 12.11 12.39 -3.90
CA PRO A 39 12.84 11.78 -5.02
C PRO A 39 13.08 10.27 -4.84
N GLN A 40 13.37 9.82 -3.61
CA GLN A 40 13.54 8.38 -3.32
C GLN A 40 12.21 7.63 -3.41
N PHE A 41 11.14 8.23 -2.88
CA PHE A 41 9.80 7.66 -3.00
C PHE A 41 9.39 7.53 -4.46
N ASP A 42 9.60 8.56 -5.26
CA ASP A 42 9.22 8.63 -6.66
C ASP A 42 9.87 7.55 -7.51
N VAL A 43 11.19 7.35 -7.36
CA VAL A 43 11.93 6.34 -8.13
C VAL A 43 11.66 4.90 -7.68
N SER A 44 11.26 4.69 -6.43
CA SER A 44 11.02 3.35 -5.86
C SER A 44 9.64 2.80 -6.18
N HIS A 45 8.70 3.63 -6.65
CA HIS A 45 7.32 3.23 -6.93
C HIS A 45 6.96 3.39 -8.40
N ARG A 46 6.22 2.44 -8.92
CA ARG A 46 5.74 2.45 -10.30
C ARG A 46 4.79 3.63 -10.54
N PRO A 47 5.02 4.47 -11.57
CA PRO A 47 4.18 5.63 -11.84
C PRO A 47 2.76 5.27 -12.32
N ASP A 48 2.57 4.09 -12.90
CA ASP A 48 1.28 3.59 -13.41
C ASP A 48 0.42 2.91 -12.34
N LEU A 49 0.99 2.63 -11.15
CA LEU A 49 0.33 1.92 -10.07
C LEU A 49 0.47 2.67 -8.74
N ARG A 50 0.15 3.96 -8.75
CA ARG A 50 0.12 4.80 -7.55
C ARG A 50 -0.97 5.86 -7.64
N PHE A 51 -1.78 5.95 -6.59
CA PHE A 51 -2.96 6.81 -6.54
C PHE A 51 -3.06 7.56 -5.22
N VAL A 52 -3.73 8.70 -5.25
CA VAL A 52 -4.13 9.45 -4.07
C VAL A 52 -5.66 9.54 -4.00
N ALA A 53 -6.17 9.49 -2.79
CA ALA A 53 -7.58 9.76 -2.51
C ALA A 53 -7.73 11.23 -2.13
N ILE A 54 -8.58 11.94 -2.84
CA ILE A 54 -8.88 13.36 -2.59
C ILE A 54 -10.29 13.46 -1.99
N ARG A 55 -10.40 14.18 -0.90
CA ARG A 55 -11.68 14.55 -0.28
C ARG A 55 -11.57 15.99 0.22
N ASP A 56 -12.58 16.81 -0.06
CA ASP A 56 -12.59 18.22 0.33
C ASP A 56 -11.31 18.96 -0.09
N ARG A 57 -10.83 18.71 -1.32
CA ARG A 57 -9.59 19.24 -1.91
C ARG A 57 -8.30 18.88 -1.17
N ARG A 58 -8.34 17.84 -0.32
CA ARG A 58 -7.17 17.37 0.44
C ARG A 58 -6.87 15.92 0.14
N VAL A 59 -5.60 15.59 0.07
CA VAL A 59 -5.16 14.20 0.05
C VAL A 59 -5.46 13.58 1.41
N THR A 60 -6.26 12.52 1.41
CA THR A 60 -6.70 11.79 2.61
C THR A 60 -6.14 10.37 2.70
N GLY A 61 -5.41 9.94 1.69
CA GLY A 61 -4.73 8.65 1.66
C GLY A 61 -4.03 8.43 0.34
N TRP A 62 -3.21 7.40 0.28
CA TRP A 62 -2.50 7.00 -0.92
C TRP A 62 -2.24 5.50 -0.95
N VAL A 63 -2.03 4.99 -2.16
CA VAL A 63 -1.56 3.64 -2.45
C VAL A 63 -0.47 3.71 -3.50
N ALA A 64 0.57 2.91 -3.36
CA ALA A 64 1.65 2.84 -4.34
C ALA A 64 2.27 1.44 -4.36
N CYS A 65 2.80 1.05 -5.52
CA CYS A 65 3.41 -0.25 -5.74
C CYS A 65 4.88 -0.14 -6.11
N SER A 66 5.64 -1.11 -5.62
CA SER A 66 7.03 -1.36 -6.01
C SER A 66 7.16 -2.73 -6.67
N PRO A 67 8.09 -2.93 -7.62
CA PRO A 67 8.43 -4.27 -8.12
C PRO A 67 8.99 -5.14 -7.00
N VAL A 68 8.63 -6.42 -6.96
CA VAL A 68 9.19 -7.36 -5.96
C VAL A 68 10.52 -7.96 -6.39
N SER A 69 10.84 -7.94 -7.69
CA SER A 69 12.03 -8.57 -8.24
C SER A 69 12.44 -7.92 -9.57
N THR A 70 13.73 -7.97 -9.87
CA THR A 70 14.28 -7.57 -11.17
C THR A 70 14.24 -8.71 -12.20
N ARG A 71 13.88 -9.93 -11.81
CA ARG A 71 13.76 -11.07 -12.72
C ARG A 71 12.52 -10.90 -13.60
N SER A 72 12.67 -11.09 -14.91
CA SER A 72 11.58 -10.95 -15.89
C SER A 72 10.41 -11.88 -15.63
N ALA A 73 10.66 -13.05 -15.04
CA ALA A 73 9.61 -14.00 -14.65
C ALA A 73 8.62 -13.40 -13.63
N TYR A 74 9.04 -12.41 -12.85
CA TYR A 74 8.22 -11.75 -11.82
C TYR A 74 7.82 -10.31 -12.19
N ARG A 75 7.92 -9.92 -13.47
CA ARG A 75 7.61 -8.55 -13.91
C ARG A 75 6.19 -8.08 -13.59
N GLY A 76 5.26 -9.00 -13.50
CA GLY A 76 3.87 -8.73 -13.15
C GLY A 76 3.53 -8.96 -11.67
N VAL A 77 4.53 -9.02 -10.80
CA VAL A 77 4.35 -9.13 -9.35
C VAL A 77 4.78 -7.83 -8.69
N VAL A 78 3.88 -7.22 -7.94
CA VAL A 78 4.15 -5.97 -7.23
C VAL A 78 3.80 -6.09 -5.75
N GLU A 79 4.50 -5.30 -4.94
CA GLU A 79 4.16 -5.10 -3.53
C GLU A 79 3.58 -3.70 -3.35
N HIS A 80 2.44 -3.60 -2.67
CA HIS A 80 1.81 -2.31 -2.42
C HIS A 80 1.97 -1.86 -0.98
N SER A 81 1.89 -0.55 -0.79
CA SER A 81 1.68 0.10 0.49
C SER A 81 0.44 0.99 0.39
N VAL A 82 -0.39 1.00 1.40
CA VAL A 82 -1.59 1.84 1.50
C VAL A 82 -1.62 2.54 2.85
N TYR A 83 -1.80 3.85 2.83
CA TYR A 83 -1.85 4.69 4.02
C TYR A 83 -3.02 5.64 3.95
N VAL A 84 -3.75 5.77 5.05
CA VAL A 84 -4.89 6.68 5.18
C VAL A 84 -4.59 7.68 6.30
N ASP A 85 -4.84 8.96 6.00
CA ASP A 85 -4.74 10.03 7.00
C ASP A 85 -5.56 9.65 8.24
N PRO A 86 -5.01 9.74 9.46
CA PRO A 86 -5.75 9.43 10.69
C PRO A 86 -7.12 10.13 10.78
N VAL A 87 -7.22 11.37 10.29
CA VAL A 87 -8.47 12.12 10.27
C VAL A 87 -9.51 11.54 9.31
N GLY A 88 -9.05 10.84 8.25
CA GLY A 88 -9.92 10.27 7.20
C GLY A 88 -10.27 8.78 7.40
N ARG A 89 -9.90 8.16 8.49
CA ARG A 89 -10.14 6.73 8.73
C ARG A 89 -11.63 6.42 8.90
N ARG A 90 -11.99 5.14 8.65
CA ARG A 90 -13.36 4.61 8.71
C ARG A 90 -14.34 5.29 7.74
N SER A 91 -13.83 6.00 6.74
CA SER A 91 -14.63 6.68 5.71
C SER A 91 -14.59 5.99 4.34
N GLY A 92 -14.03 4.77 4.26
CA GLY A 92 -13.91 4.01 3.02
C GLY A 92 -12.71 4.36 2.13
N VAL A 93 -11.84 5.28 2.56
CA VAL A 93 -10.66 5.73 1.77
C VAL A 93 -9.73 4.57 1.46
N GLY A 94 -9.37 3.75 2.44
CA GLY A 94 -8.48 2.60 2.22
C GLY A 94 -9.04 1.60 1.21
N ARG A 95 -10.34 1.31 1.30
CA ARG A 95 -11.03 0.45 0.33
C ARG A 95 -11.01 1.05 -1.07
N ALA A 96 -11.33 2.32 -1.21
CA ALA A 96 -11.35 3.00 -2.51
C ALA A 96 -9.97 3.03 -3.17
N LEU A 97 -8.90 3.25 -2.40
CA LEU A 97 -7.52 3.20 -2.86
C LEU A 97 -7.12 1.81 -3.37
N LEU A 98 -7.43 0.76 -2.61
CA LEU A 98 -7.11 -0.61 -3.03
C LEU A 98 -7.94 -1.03 -4.24
N VAL A 99 -9.21 -0.66 -4.34
CA VAL A 99 -10.02 -0.92 -5.54
C VAL A 99 -9.41 -0.23 -6.76
N ALA A 100 -9.04 1.04 -6.67
CA ALA A 100 -8.39 1.75 -7.77
C ALA A 100 -7.07 1.09 -8.20
N LEU A 101 -6.28 0.61 -7.24
CA LEU A 101 -5.08 -0.16 -7.54
C LEU A 101 -5.39 -1.45 -8.29
N LEU A 102 -6.31 -2.26 -7.78
CA LEU A 102 -6.65 -3.56 -8.38
C LEU A 102 -7.22 -3.40 -9.79
N ASP A 103 -8.04 -2.39 -10.02
CA ASP A 103 -8.57 -2.06 -11.37
C ASP A 103 -7.47 -1.67 -12.36
N ALA A 104 -6.40 -1.04 -11.87
CA ALA A 104 -5.26 -0.64 -12.70
C ALA A 104 -4.30 -1.80 -13.05
N THR A 105 -4.43 -2.95 -12.43
CA THR A 105 -3.49 -4.07 -12.63
C THR A 105 -3.59 -4.72 -14.01
N THR A 106 -4.78 -4.83 -14.56
CA THR A 106 -4.98 -5.48 -15.90
C THR A 106 -4.28 -4.71 -17.01
N PRO A 107 -4.48 -3.40 -17.19
CA PRO A 107 -3.75 -2.65 -18.24
C PRO A 107 -2.24 -2.54 -17.95
N ALA A 108 -1.82 -2.71 -16.70
CA ALA A 108 -0.40 -2.69 -16.30
C ALA A 108 0.31 -4.06 -16.42
N ASP A 109 -0.39 -5.10 -16.90
CA ASP A 109 0.11 -6.48 -16.98
C ASP A 109 0.63 -7.01 -15.62
N VAL A 110 -0.08 -6.69 -14.55
CA VAL A 110 0.20 -7.14 -13.18
C VAL A 110 -0.76 -8.26 -12.81
N TRP A 111 -0.22 -9.44 -12.55
CA TRP A 111 -1.02 -10.63 -12.20
C TRP A 111 -1.04 -10.95 -10.72
N THR A 112 -0.10 -10.42 -9.91
CA THR A 112 -0.10 -10.61 -8.46
C THR A 112 0.24 -9.31 -7.75
N VAL A 113 -0.60 -8.95 -6.77
CA VAL A 113 -0.36 -7.86 -5.82
C VAL A 113 -0.19 -8.45 -4.45
N GLN A 114 0.94 -8.18 -3.79
CA GLN A 114 1.21 -8.65 -2.44
C GLN A 114 1.40 -7.49 -1.46
N SER A 115 1.33 -7.79 -0.18
CA SER A 115 1.72 -6.90 0.90
C SER A 115 2.13 -7.70 2.12
N SER A 116 3.02 -7.15 2.92
CA SER A 116 3.40 -7.70 4.23
C SER A 116 2.76 -6.86 5.33
N LEU A 117 2.02 -7.49 6.21
CA LEU A 117 1.28 -6.86 7.28
C LEU A 117 1.77 -7.35 8.64
N PHE A 118 1.82 -6.47 9.63
CA PHE A 118 1.94 -6.93 11.01
C PHE A 118 0.65 -7.61 11.46
N PRO A 119 0.71 -8.78 12.12
CA PRO A 119 -0.49 -9.49 12.58
C PRO A 119 -1.39 -8.66 13.50
N GLU A 120 -0.82 -7.69 14.22
CA GLU A 120 -1.53 -6.78 15.12
C GLU A 120 -2.38 -5.74 14.37
N ASN A 121 -2.07 -5.48 13.09
CA ASN A 121 -2.83 -4.55 12.26
C ASN A 121 -4.09 -5.22 11.69
N LEU A 122 -5.03 -5.51 12.57
CA LEU A 122 -6.27 -6.23 12.23
C LEU A 122 -7.14 -5.47 11.22
N ALA A 123 -7.17 -4.14 11.31
CA ALA A 123 -7.95 -3.33 10.38
C ALA A 123 -7.45 -3.49 8.94
N SER A 124 -6.13 -3.52 8.75
CA SER A 124 -5.52 -3.76 7.43
C SER A 124 -5.78 -5.18 6.95
N LEU A 125 -5.62 -6.18 7.79
CA LEU A 125 -5.88 -7.58 7.43
C LEU A 125 -7.32 -7.77 6.95
N VAL A 126 -8.30 -7.29 7.72
CA VAL A 126 -9.72 -7.40 7.37
C VAL A 126 -10.02 -6.67 6.05
N LEU A 127 -9.43 -5.49 5.83
CA LEU A 127 -9.59 -4.75 4.59
C LEU A 127 -9.10 -5.56 3.38
N HIS A 128 -7.90 -6.15 3.48
CA HIS A 128 -7.33 -6.95 2.41
C HIS A 128 -8.15 -8.21 2.13
N GLU A 129 -8.56 -8.95 3.16
CA GLU A 129 -9.39 -10.14 3.01
C GLU A 129 -10.72 -9.84 2.31
N ARG A 130 -11.38 -8.73 2.67
CA ARG A 130 -12.63 -8.27 2.04
C ARG A 130 -12.49 -7.93 0.55
N LEU A 131 -11.27 -7.65 0.10
CA LEU A 131 -10.97 -7.36 -1.31
C LEU A 131 -10.40 -8.56 -2.06
N GLY A 132 -10.41 -9.75 -1.43
CA GLY A 132 -10.00 -11.00 -2.07
C GLY A 132 -8.53 -11.34 -1.92
N PHE A 133 -7.79 -10.63 -1.08
CA PHE A 133 -6.45 -11.06 -0.70
C PHE A 133 -6.55 -12.29 0.20
N ARG A 134 -5.64 -13.24 0.00
CA ARG A 134 -5.49 -14.41 0.86
C ARG A 134 -4.20 -14.30 1.68
N VAL A 135 -4.18 -14.87 2.87
CA VAL A 135 -2.96 -15.04 3.64
C VAL A 135 -2.17 -16.19 3.05
N VAL A 136 -0.97 -15.90 2.55
CA VAL A 136 -0.03 -16.89 2.02
C VAL A 136 0.65 -17.63 3.17
N GLY A 137 1.06 -16.89 4.19
CA GLY A 137 1.72 -17.45 5.36
C GLY A 137 2.18 -16.38 6.34
N ARG A 138 2.70 -16.86 7.48
CA ARG A 138 3.30 -16.07 8.54
C ARG A 138 4.81 -16.24 8.55
N ARG A 139 5.53 -15.15 8.70
CA ARG A 139 6.98 -15.12 8.84
C ARG A 139 7.32 -14.74 10.28
N ASP A 140 7.75 -15.71 11.05
CA ASP A 140 8.07 -15.52 12.47
C ASP A 140 9.38 -14.76 12.63
N ARG A 141 9.36 -13.69 13.42
CA ARG A 141 10.53 -12.88 13.79
C ARG A 141 11.36 -12.45 12.59
N ILE A 142 10.70 -12.06 11.51
CA ILE A 142 11.36 -11.73 10.24
C ILE A 142 12.19 -10.45 10.32
N GLY A 143 11.86 -9.54 11.22
CA GLY A 143 12.56 -8.27 11.39
C GLY A 143 12.47 -7.72 12.80
N ARG A 144 13.28 -6.68 13.06
CA ARG A 144 13.25 -5.92 14.31
C ARG A 144 12.66 -4.53 14.09
N HIS A 145 11.79 -4.13 15.01
CA HIS A 145 11.23 -2.79 15.04
C HIS A 145 11.17 -2.29 16.48
N ALA A 146 11.70 -1.10 16.74
CA ALA A 146 11.80 -0.54 18.09
C ALA A 146 12.40 -1.53 19.11
N GLY A 147 13.46 -2.23 18.75
CA GLY A 147 14.17 -3.20 19.60
C GLY A 147 13.46 -4.54 19.82
N ARG A 148 12.30 -4.76 19.20
CA ARG A 148 11.52 -5.99 19.33
C ARG A 148 11.46 -6.76 18.01
N TRP A 149 11.51 -8.09 18.11
CA TRP A 149 11.22 -8.96 16.97
C TRP A 149 9.75 -8.88 16.59
N ARG A 150 9.47 -8.78 15.29
CA ARG A 150 8.12 -8.73 14.74
C ARG A 150 7.92 -9.81 13.69
N ASP A 151 6.73 -10.40 13.73
CA ASP A 151 6.25 -11.30 12.71
C ASP A 151 5.54 -10.50 11.61
N THR A 152 5.45 -11.06 10.40
CA THR A 152 4.61 -10.52 9.33
C THR A 152 3.70 -11.59 8.76
N LEU A 153 2.56 -11.17 8.25
CA LEU A 153 1.70 -11.95 7.38
C LEU A 153 1.94 -11.50 5.94
N LEU A 154 2.24 -12.44 5.06
CA LEU A 154 2.25 -12.19 3.62
C LEU A 154 0.84 -12.41 3.10
N VAL A 155 0.26 -11.40 2.50
CA VAL A 155 -1.05 -11.46 1.82
C VAL A 155 -0.85 -11.22 0.33
N GLU A 156 -1.65 -11.89 -0.50
CA GLU A 156 -1.60 -11.69 -1.95
C GLU A 156 -2.98 -11.73 -2.59
N TRP A 157 -3.12 -10.99 -3.67
CA TRP A 157 -4.26 -11.01 -4.57
C TRP A 157 -3.80 -11.42 -5.97
N ARG A 158 -4.48 -12.39 -6.57
CA ARG A 158 -4.22 -12.85 -7.93
C ARG A 158 -5.24 -12.25 -8.87
N ASN A 159 -4.77 -11.57 -9.92
CA ASN A 159 -5.65 -10.96 -10.90
C ASN A 159 -6.42 -12.04 -11.69
N PRO A 160 -7.75 -12.11 -11.58
CA PRO A 160 -8.53 -13.13 -12.26
C PRO A 160 -8.61 -12.93 -13.79
N ALA A 161 -8.31 -11.73 -14.28
CA ALA A 161 -8.34 -11.43 -15.72
C ALA A 161 -7.05 -11.85 -16.45
N LEU A 162 -5.98 -12.11 -15.71
CA LEU A 162 -4.68 -12.51 -16.26
C LEU A 162 -4.35 -13.94 -15.81
N GLN A 163 -4.38 -14.88 -16.76
CA GLN A 163 -4.09 -16.31 -16.54
C GLN A 163 -2.76 -16.72 -17.15
#